data_d93c148fd6a06c317a3fbb2836da6bbf
#
_entry.id   d93c148fd6a06c317a3fbb2836da6bbf
#
_cell.length_a   1.000
_cell.length_b   1.000
_cell.length_c   1.000
_cell.angle_alpha   90.00
_cell.angle_beta   90.00
_cell.angle_gamma   90.00
#
_symmetry.space_group_name_H-M   'P 1'
#
loop_
_entity.id
_entity.type
_entity.pdbx_description
1 polymer ?
#
loop_
_entity_poly.entity_id
_entity_poly.type
_entity_poly.pdbx_seq_one_letter_code
_entity_poly.pdbx_strand_id
1 'polypeptide(L)'
;ANLAERAADAIGANGLLARVGSYYHDIGKLERPYYFRENQLYEDNPHDRLDPMLSTRIITSHVTDGIKLAKKYNVPPVLYDFILQHHGTTPVIYFYHKAKNNSNGDPEVRLNDFRYPGPRPSSRESAIVMMADTTEAAVRAMTDHTPDKVEERIRTLMREKLDDGQFANCDLTIKDMNVIASTFARVITGIFHDRVKYPE
;
A
#
# COMPACT_ATOMS: atom_id res chain seq x y z
N ALA A 1 1.55 3.55 -10.14
CA ALA A 1 2.01 4.85 -10.64
C ALA A 1 0.86 5.61 -11.36
N ASN A 2 0.27 5.07 -12.43
CA ASN A 2 -0.81 5.76 -13.17
C ASN A 2 -2.02 6.12 -12.28
N LEU A 3 -2.39 5.22 -11.38
CA LEU A 3 -3.47 5.42 -10.42
C LEU A 3 -3.20 6.64 -9.51
N ALA A 4 -1.98 6.72 -8.96
CA ALA A 4 -1.59 7.82 -8.07
C ALA A 4 -1.51 9.17 -8.81
N GLU A 5 -0.92 9.20 -10.02
CA GLU A 5 -0.85 10.39 -10.85
C GLU A 5 -2.24 10.97 -11.13
N ARG A 6 -3.16 10.13 -11.66
CA ARG A 6 -4.52 10.56 -11.99
C ARG A 6 -5.30 11.10 -10.79
N ALA A 7 -5.12 10.49 -9.63
CA ALA A 7 -5.79 10.95 -8.41
C ALA A 7 -5.20 12.25 -7.89
N ALA A 8 -3.87 12.41 -7.95
CA ALA A 8 -3.21 13.65 -7.56
C ALA A 8 -3.65 14.81 -8.46
N ASP A 9 -3.65 14.64 -9.77
CA ASP A 9 -4.14 15.64 -10.73
C ASP A 9 -5.60 16.03 -10.46
N ALA A 10 -6.45 15.05 -10.13
CA ALA A 10 -7.87 15.28 -9.90
C ALA A 10 -8.17 16.17 -8.68
N ILE A 11 -7.25 16.24 -7.70
CA ILE A 11 -7.39 17.11 -6.52
C ILE A 11 -6.45 18.32 -6.55
N GLY A 12 -5.77 18.58 -7.69
CA GLY A 12 -4.81 19.67 -7.83
C GLY A 12 -3.52 19.50 -7.02
N ALA A 13 -3.12 18.25 -6.74
CA ALA A 13 -1.82 17.89 -6.19
C ALA A 13 -0.80 17.61 -7.33
N ASN A 14 0.45 17.34 -7.00
CA ASN A 14 1.49 17.11 -7.99
C ASN A 14 1.45 15.66 -8.52
N GLY A 15 0.75 15.43 -9.64
CA GLY A 15 0.60 14.11 -10.27
C GLY A 15 1.93 13.49 -10.70
N LEU A 16 2.84 14.28 -11.28
CA LEU A 16 4.16 13.79 -11.68
C LEU A 16 4.96 13.30 -10.47
N LEU A 17 4.94 14.04 -9.37
CA LEU A 17 5.63 13.65 -8.13
C LEU A 17 5.04 12.37 -7.55
N ALA A 18 3.70 12.24 -7.49
CA ALA A 18 3.02 11.03 -7.05
C ALA A 18 3.35 9.82 -7.93
N ARG A 19 3.44 10.02 -9.26
CA ARG A 19 3.85 8.99 -10.22
C ARG A 19 5.26 8.51 -9.97
N VAL A 20 6.23 9.44 -9.88
CA VAL A 20 7.64 9.09 -9.67
C VAL A 20 7.82 8.47 -8.28
N GLY A 21 7.19 9.03 -7.24
CA GLY A 21 7.15 8.44 -5.90
C GLY A 21 6.67 7.00 -5.90
N SER A 22 5.64 6.69 -6.70
CA SER A 22 5.14 5.32 -6.87
C SER A 22 6.15 4.35 -7.50
N TYR A 23 7.11 4.81 -8.29
CA TYR A 23 8.16 3.92 -8.82
C TYR A 23 9.21 3.54 -7.77
N TYR A 24 9.40 4.38 -6.76
CA TYR A 24 10.46 4.20 -5.77
C TYR A 24 9.96 3.72 -4.41
N HIS A 25 8.65 3.77 -4.11
CA HIS A 25 8.12 3.50 -2.77
C HIS A 25 8.58 2.14 -2.22
N ASP A 26 8.70 1.14 -3.07
CA ASP A 26 8.97 -0.26 -2.74
C ASP A 26 10.41 -0.73 -3.05
N ILE A 27 11.34 0.17 -3.37
CA ILE A 27 12.71 -0.23 -3.77
C ILE A 27 13.42 -1.08 -2.71
N GLY A 28 13.06 -0.96 -1.43
CA GLY A 28 13.64 -1.76 -0.36
C GLY A 28 13.33 -3.26 -0.43
N LYS A 29 12.30 -3.66 -1.17
CA LYS A 29 12.00 -5.08 -1.42
C LYS A 29 13.13 -5.79 -2.17
N LEU A 30 14.00 -5.04 -2.86
CA LEU A 30 15.18 -5.57 -3.56
C LEU A 30 16.20 -6.22 -2.62
N GLU A 31 16.25 -5.84 -1.34
CA GLU A 31 17.17 -6.44 -0.36
C GLU A 31 16.79 -7.88 0.00
N ARG A 32 15.47 -8.20 -0.03
CA ARG A 32 14.95 -9.53 0.31
C ARG A 32 13.77 -9.91 -0.57
N PRO A 33 13.95 -9.99 -1.92
CA PRO A 33 12.84 -10.09 -2.87
C PRO A 33 11.94 -11.31 -2.64
N TYR A 34 12.48 -12.44 -2.24
CA TYR A 34 11.74 -13.70 -2.04
C TYR A 34 10.72 -13.67 -0.89
N TYR A 35 10.83 -12.69 0.01
CA TYR A 35 9.85 -12.52 1.10
C TYR A 35 8.60 -11.73 0.67
N PHE A 36 8.55 -11.20 -0.56
CA PHE A 36 7.42 -10.45 -1.07
C PHE A 36 6.69 -11.25 -2.14
N ARG A 37 5.36 -11.43 -1.94
CA ARG A 37 4.53 -12.35 -2.73
C ARG A 37 4.62 -12.12 -4.24
N GLU A 38 4.69 -10.88 -4.65
CA GLU A 38 4.81 -10.47 -6.06
C GLU A 38 6.11 -10.93 -6.74
N ASN A 39 7.14 -11.26 -5.96
CA ASN A 39 8.44 -11.72 -6.43
C ASN A 39 8.65 -13.24 -6.29
N GLN A 40 7.65 -13.96 -5.73
CA GLN A 40 7.74 -15.41 -5.56
C GLN A 40 7.41 -16.11 -6.88
N LEU A 41 8.36 -16.90 -7.38
CA LEU A 41 8.20 -17.69 -8.61
C LEU A 41 7.52 -19.04 -8.37
N TYR A 42 7.46 -19.49 -7.12
CA TYR A 42 6.94 -20.79 -6.69
C TYR A 42 5.88 -20.59 -5.60
N GLU A 43 5.07 -21.64 -5.38
CA GLU A 43 4.02 -21.63 -4.34
C GLU A 43 4.57 -21.66 -2.90
N ASP A 44 5.86 -21.97 -2.71
CA ASP A 44 6.50 -22.04 -1.38
C ASP A 44 6.72 -20.64 -0.81
N ASN A 45 5.87 -20.25 0.13
CA ASN A 45 5.97 -18.96 0.80
C ASN A 45 6.88 -19.10 2.04
N PRO A 46 8.05 -18.42 2.08
CA PRO A 46 8.98 -18.53 3.20
C PRO A 46 8.35 -18.13 4.56
N HIS A 47 7.33 -17.28 4.55
CA HIS A 47 6.62 -16.86 5.76
C HIS A 47 5.78 -17.98 6.42
N ASP A 48 5.52 -19.08 5.72
CA ASP A 48 4.76 -20.20 6.31
C ASP A 48 5.53 -20.93 7.40
N ARG A 49 6.87 -20.89 7.31
CA ARG A 49 7.80 -21.54 8.25
C ARG A 49 8.35 -20.60 9.30
N LEU A 50 8.01 -19.32 9.25
CA LEU A 50 8.52 -18.31 10.16
C LEU A 50 7.51 -17.95 11.25
N ASP A 51 8.06 -17.54 12.39
CA ASP A 51 7.29 -16.88 13.43
C ASP A 51 6.63 -15.60 12.85
N PRO A 52 5.34 -15.31 13.18
CA PRO A 52 4.62 -14.16 12.66
C PRO A 52 5.28 -12.81 12.98
N MET A 53 5.92 -12.68 14.16
CA MET A 53 6.65 -11.46 14.53
C MET A 53 7.91 -11.29 13.68
N LEU A 54 8.65 -12.38 13.43
CA LEU A 54 9.81 -12.35 12.54
C LEU A 54 9.38 -11.98 11.11
N SER A 55 8.30 -12.57 10.63
CA SER A 55 7.69 -12.24 9.33
C SER A 55 7.33 -10.75 9.23
N THR A 56 6.71 -10.20 10.29
CA THR A 56 6.38 -8.76 10.36
C THR A 56 7.64 -7.90 10.26
N ARG A 57 8.69 -8.23 11.00
CA ARG A 57 9.96 -7.49 10.95
C ARG A 57 10.61 -7.53 9.57
N ILE A 58 10.57 -8.66 8.89
CA ILE A 58 11.10 -8.81 7.52
C ILE A 58 10.28 -7.92 6.56
N ILE A 59 8.96 -8.01 6.63
CA ILE A 59 8.09 -7.21 5.75
C ILE A 59 8.29 -5.71 6.01
N THR A 60 8.22 -5.27 7.27
CA THR A 60 8.32 -3.84 7.59
C THR A 60 9.71 -3.26 7.33
N SER A 61 10.76 -4.08 7.30
CA SER A 61 12.14 -3.61 7.07
C SER A 61 12.35 -3.02 5.69
N HIS A 62 11.51 -3.36 4.66
CA HIS A 62 11.72 -2.82 3.31
C HIS A 62 11.64 -1.29 3.28
N VAL A 63 10.89 -0.67 4.17
CA VAL A 63 10.80 0.79 4.28
C VAL A 63 12.18 1.40 4.64
N THR A 64 12.83 0.88 5.68
CA THR A 64 14.15 1.35 6.10
C THR A 64 15.26 0.92 5.15
N ASP A 65 15.17 -0.27 4.59
CA ASP A 65 16.12 -0.78 3.60
C ASP A 65 16.00 0.03 2.29
N GLY A 66 14.80 0.44 1.92
CA GLY A 66 14.54 1.35 0.79
C GLY A 66 15.26 2.68 0.92
N ILE A 67 15.27 3.28 2.10
CA ILE A 67 16.02 4.53 2.36
C ILE A 67 17.53 4.33 2.24
N LYS A 68 18.05 3.19 2.72
CA LYS A 68 19.48 2.86 2.56
C LYS A 68 19.85 2.75 1.08
N LEU A 69 19.01 2.05 0.29
CA LEU A 69 19.20 1.94 -1.16
C LEU A 69 19.08 3.30 -1.85
N ALA A 70 18.07 4.09 -1.51
CA ALA A 70 17.88 5.42 -2.09
C ALA A 70 19.10 6.31 -1.87
N LYS A 71 19.67 6.32 -0.68
CA LYS A 71 20.90 7.06 -0.37
C LYS A 71 22.12 6.51 -1.12
N LYS A 72 22.27 5.18 -1.16
CA LYS A 72 23.36 4.50 -1.86
C LYS A 72 23.41 4.83 -3.36
N TYR A 73 22.24 4.94 -3.98
CA TYR A 73 22.12 5.18 -5.42
C TYR A 73 21.77 6.63 -5.78
N ASN A 74 21.92 7.56 -4.84
CA ASN A 74 21.66 8.99 -5.01
C ASN A 74 20.26 9.30 -5.57
N VAL A 75 19.25 8.56 -5.13
CA VAL A 75 17.85 8.90 -5.43
C VAL A 75 17.55 10.28 -4.84
N PRO A 76 16.87 11.18 -5.59
CA PRO A 76 16.56 12.51 -5.09
C PRO A 76 15.82 12.48 -3.74
N PRO A 77 16.23 13.29 -2.74
CA PRO A 77 15.64 13.27 -1.39
C PRO A 77 14.14 13.54 -1.35
N VAL A 78 13.60 14.27 -2.34
CA VAL A 78 12.15 14.53 -2.49
C VAL A 78 11.33 13.24 -2.59
N LEU A 79 11.95 12.11 -2.95
CA LEU A 79 11.30 10.81 -3.07
C LEU A 79 11.36 9.98 -1.78
N TYR A 80 12.13 10.41 -0.77
CA TYR A 80 12.30 9.63 0.46
C TYR A 80 11.00 9.48 1.26
N ASP A 81 10.15 10.51 1.23
CA ASP A 81 8.87 10.47 1.92
C ASP A 81 7.94 9.39 1.35
N PHE A 82 7.99 9.12 0.05
CA PHE A 82 7.21 8.04 -0.54
C PHE A 82 7.69 6.65 -0.08
N ILE A 83 9.01 6.47 0.07
CA ILE A 83 9.60 5.24 0.59
C ILE A 83 9.25 5.06 2.07
N LEU A 84 9.33 6.12 2.87
CA LEU A 84 9.11 6.05 4.31
C LEU A 84 7.64 5.93 4.69
N GLN A 85 6.75 6.58 3.94
CA GLN A 85 5.39 6.89 4.39
C GLN A 85 4.31 6.05 3.72
N HIS A 86 4.60 5.29 2.66
CA HIS A 86 3.57 4.58 1.88
C HIS A 86 2.80 3.51 2.69
N HIS A 87 3.35 3.04 3.80
CA HIS A 87 2.64 2.20 4.75
C HIS A 87 2.26 2.93 6.05
N GLY A 88 2.83 4.12 6.29
CA GLY A 88 2.62 4.88 7.53
C GLY A 88 2.88 4.05 8.78
N THR A 89 1.89 3.99 9.65
CA THR A 89 1.90 3.15 10.86
C THR A 89 0.84 2.05 10.80
N THR A 90 0.44 1.60 9.61
CA THR A 90 -0.58 0.55 9.46
C THR A 90 -0.09 -0.80 9.98
N PRO A 91 -0.98 -1.68 10.47
CA PRO A 91 -0.58 -3.01 10.91
C PRO A 91 -0.43 -3.97 9.73
N VAL A 92 0.51 -4.92 9.84
CA VAL A 92 0.59 -6.10 8.98
C VAL A 92 -0.43 -7.12 9.51
N ILE A 93 -1.70 -6.87 9.19
CA ILE A 93 -2.86 -7.52 9.81
C ILE A 93 -2.87 -9.04 9.66
N TYR A 94 -2.35 -9.56 8.54
CA TYR A 94 -2.25 -11.01 8.31
C TYR A 94 -1.40 -11.71 9.39
N PHE A 95 -0.23 -11.16 9.69
CA PHE A 95 0.65 -11.78 10.70
C PHE A 95 0.16 -11.54 12.12
N TYR A 96 -0.53 -10.45 12.40
CA TYR A 96 -1.23 -10.27 13.67
C TYR A 96 -2.27 -11.36 13.90
N HIS A 97 -3.14 -11.64 12.93
CA HIS A 97 -4.13 -12.70 13.05
C HIS A 97 -3.48 -14.09 13.14
N LYS A 98 -2.42 -14.35 12.35
CA LYS A 98 -1.65 -15.60 12.43
C LYS A 98 -1.05 -15.80 13.84
N ALA A 99 -0.47 -14.76 14.43
CA ALA A 99 0.07 -14.80 15.78
C ALA A 99 -1.04 -15.05 16.83
N LYS A 100 -2.14 -14.33 16.70
CA LYS A 100 -3.28 -14.47 17.61
C LYS A 100 -3.89 -15.87 17.59
N ASN A 101 -4.00 -16.47 16.41
CA ASN A 101 -4.50 -17.84 16.24
C ASN A 101 -3.50 -18.86 16.81
N ASN A 102 -2.21 -18.69 16.58
CA ASN A 102 -1.15 -19.59 17.09
C ASN A 102 -1.06 -19.58 18.62
N SER A 103 -1.40 -18.47 19.25
CA SER A 103 -1.35 -18.27 20.71
C SER A 103 -2.70 -18.53 21.41
N ASN A 104 -3.67 -19.15 20.73
CA ASN A 104 -5.04 -19.36 21.26
C ASN A 104 -5.69 -18.08 21.79
N GLY A 105 -5.36 -16.93 21.18
CA GLY A 105 -5.94 -15.63 21.54
C GLY A 105 -5.26 -14.92 22.71
N ASP A 106 -4.00 -15.28 23.02
CA ASP A 106 -3.22 -14.66 24.10
C ASP A 106 -3.36 -13.11 24.08
N PRO A 107 -3.74 -12.49 25.20
CA PRO A 107 -3.86 -11.04 25.30
C PRO A 107 -2.53 -10.29 25.16
N GLU A 108 -1.39 -10.96 25.37
CA GLU A 108 -0.07 -10.36 25.17
C GLU A 108 0.26 -10.11 23.69
N VAL A 109 -0.42 -10.76 22.74
CA VAL A 109 -0.31 -10.48 21.30
C VAL A 109 -1.04 -9.18 20.97
N ARG A 110 -0.31 -8.08 20.89
CA ARG A 110 -0.87 -6.73 20.69
C ARG A 110 -0.73 -6.30 19.23
N LEU A 111 -1.78 -5.69 18.67
CA LEU A 111 -1.77 -5.17 17.30
C LEU A 111 -0.63 -4.19 17.03
N ASN A 112 -0.23 -3.39 18.03
CA ASN A 112 0.83 -2.40 17.89
C ASN A 112 2.20 -3.02 17.61
N ASP A 113 2.44 -4.27 18.01
CA ASP A 113 3.71 -4.96 17.76
C ASP A 113 3.85 -5.39 16.28
N PHE A 114 2.76 -5.34 15.52
CA PHE A 114 2.69 -5.69 14.11
C PHE A 114 2.57 -4.47 13.18
N ARG A 115 2.81 -3.26 13.68
CA ARG A 115 2.71 -2.03 12.89
C ARG A 115 4.01 -1.69 12.17
N TYR A 116 3.88 -1.04 11.02
CA TYR A 116 4.98 -0.32 10.40
C TYR A 116 5.49 0.80 11.31
N PRO A 117 6.79 1.13 11.28
CA PRO A 117 7.37 2.13 12.18
C PRO A 117 6.96 3.57 11.85
N GLY A 118 6.38 3.81 10.69
CA GLY A 118 6.07 5.14 10.20
C GLY A 118 7.26 5.81 9.51
N PRO A 119 7.20 7.14 9.31
CA PRO A 119 6.11 8.04 9.70
C PRO A 119 4.84 7.90 8.86
N ARG A 120 3.74 8.51 9.32
CA ARG A 120 2.50 8.65 8.56
C ARG A 120 2.70 9.62 7.38
N PRO A 121 1.89 9.53 6.31
CA PRO A 121 1.92 10.49 5.22
C PRO A 121 1.86 11.94 5.69
N SER A 122 2.75 12.78 5.16
CA SER A 122 2.88 14.19 5.50
C SER A 122 2.52 15.13 4.33
N SER A 123 2.28 14.57 3.15
CA SER A 123 1.81 15.31 1.97
C SER A 123 0.63 14.61 1.33
N ARG A 124 -0.13 15.35 0.51
CA ARG A 124 -1.24 14.79 -0.27
C ARG A 124 -0.74 13.70 -1.22
N GLU A 125 0.41 13.90 -1.84
CA GLU A 125 1.03 12.97 -2.78
C GLU A 125 1.42 11.66 -2.09
N SER A 126 2.06 11.71 -0.92
CA SER A 126 2.44 10.50 -0.19
C SER A 126 1.22 9.72 0.33
N ALA A 127 0.17 10.43 0.76
CA ALA A 127 -1.10 9.81 1.15
C ALA A 127 -1.80 9.13 -0.05
N ILE A 128 -1.76 9.77 -1.23
CA ILE A 128 -2.32 9.19 -2.46
C ILE A 128 -1.55 7.92 -2.86
N VAL A 129 -0.21 7.91 -2.74
CA VAL A 129 0.58 6.70 -3.03
C VAL A 129 0.23 5.57 -2.06
N MET A 130 0.10 5.83 -0.75
CA MET A 130 -0.39 4.86 0.22
C MET A 130 -1.75 4.28 -0.17
N MET A 131 -2.70 5.14 -0.54
CA MET A 131 -4.04 4.69 -0.94
C MET A 131 -4.01 3.90 -2.26
N ALA A 132 -3.18 4.31 -3.22
CA ALA A 132 -3.06 3.66 -4.52
C ALA A 132 -2.45 2.26 -4.39
N ASP A 133 -1.40 2.10 -3.59
CA ASP A 133 -0.77 0.81 -3.29
C ASP A 133 -1.76 -0.14 -2.59
N THR A 134 -2.39 0.32 -1.50
CA THR A 134 -3.39 -0.47 -0.77
C THR A 134 -4.56 -0.89 -1.67
N THR A 135 -5.03 0.02 -2.52
CA THR A 135 -6.14 -0.23 -3.45
C THR A 135 -5.76 -1.27 -4.50
N GLU A 136 -4.59 -1.13 -5.10
CA GLU A 136 -4.10 -2.04 -6.15
C GLU A 136 -3.99 -3.47 -5.60
N ALA A 137 -3.36 -3.63 -4.45
CA ALA A 137 -3.21 -4.93 -3.80
C ALA A 137 -4.57 -5.57 -3.45
N ALA A 138 -5.50 -4.78 -2.92
CA ALA A 138 -6.81 -5.28 -2.53
C ALA A 138 -7.69 -5.65 -3.73
N VAL A 139 -7.72 -4.81 -4.77
CA VAL A 139 -8.51 -5.09 -5.96
C VAL A 139 -7.96 -6.30 -6.72
N ARG A 140 -6.64 -6.45 -6.80
CA ARG A 140 -6.01 -7.65 -7.39
C ARG A 140 -6.44 -8.95 -6.70
N ALA A 141 -6.71 -8.91 -5.40
CA ALA A 141 -7.15 -10.07 -4.61
C ALA A 141 -8.66 -10.34 -4.69
N MET A 142 -9.45 -9.43 -5.28
CA MET A 142 -10.89 -9.63 -5.45
C MET A 142 -11.18 -10.69 -6.50
N THR A 143 -12.30 -11.39 -6.34
CA THR A 143 -12.83 -12.33 -7.33
C THR A 143 -13.88 -11.67 -8.23
N ASP A 144 -14.55 -10.63 -7.73
CA ASP A 144 -15.57 -9.85 -8.45
C ASP A 144 -15.05 -8.43 -8.67
N HIS A 145 -14.83 -8.06 -9.93
CA HIS A 145 -14.32 -6.78 -10.37
C HIS A 145 -15.41 -5.90 -11.00
N THR A 146 -16.68 -6.13 -10.67
CA THR A 146 -17.76 -5.22 -11.09
C THR A 146 -17.50 -3.81 -10.56
N PRO A 147 -17.83 -2.75 -11.32
CA PRO A 147 -17.54 -1.36 -10.95
C PRO A 147 -18.01 -1.00 -9.54
N ASP A 148 -19.23 -1.41 -9.18
CA ASP A 148 -19.80 -1.12 -7.86
C ASP A 148 -19.00 -1.80 -6.72
N LYS A 149 -18.58 -3.05 -6.91
CA LYS A 149 -17.77 -3.78 -5.91
C LYS A 149 -16.37 -3.21 -5.77
N VAL A 150 -15.77 -2.80 -6.87
CA VAL A 150 -14.47 -2.13 -6.86
C VAL A 150 -14.57 -0.80 -6.11
N GLU A 151 -15.58 0.03 -6.41
CA GLU A 151 -15.76 1.31 -5.72
C GLU A 151 -16.07 1.13 -4.23
N GLU A 152 -16.95 0.20 -3.87
CA GLU A 152 -17.26 -0.15 -2.48
C GLU A 152 -15.98 -0.53 -1.71
N ARG A 153 -15.14 -1.39 -2.30
CA ARG A 153 -13.88 -1.82 -1.67
C ARG A 153 -12.91 -0.67 -1.47
N ILE A 154 -12.73 0.19 -2.48
CA ILE A 154 -11.88 1.38 -2.39
C ILE A 154 -12.33 2.29 -1.25
N ARG A 155 -13.62 2.61 -1.18
CA ARG A 155 -14.17 3.49 -0.14
C ARG A 155 -14.00 2.89 1.25
N THR A 156 -14.17 1.58 1.40
CA THR A 156 -13.94 0.85 2.66
C THR A 156 -12.48 0.99 3.10
N LEU A 157 -11.52 0.70 2.22
CA LEU A 157 -10.09 0.81 2.52
C LEU A 157 -9.69 2.23 2.92
N MET A 158 -10.21 3.24 2.23
CA MET A 158 -9.91 4.64 2.55
C MET A 158 -10.46 5.03 3.92
N ARG A 159 -11.66 4.55 4.28
CA ARG A 159 -12.26 4.76 5.60
C ARG A 159 -11.44 4.06 6.69
N GLU A 160 -11.04 2.81 6.50
CA GLU A 160 -10.17 2.09 7.42
C GLU A 160 -8.86 2.85 7.70
N LYS A 161 -8.23 3.42 6.66
CA LYS A 161 -7.02 4.24 6.82
C LYS A 161 -7.29 5.56 7.57
N LEU A 162 -8.43 6.19 7.30
CA LEU A 162 -8.85 7.41 7.99
C LEU A 162 -9.10 7.14 9.48
N ASP A 163 -9.84 6.08 9.78
CA ASP A 163 -10.19 5.69 11.15
C ASP A 163 -8.95 5.28 11.96
N ASP A 164 -7.95 4.66 11.30
CA ASP A 164 -6.63 4.36 11.89
C ASP A 164 -5.72 5.60 12.00
N GLY A 165 -6.21 6.78 11.61
CA GLY A 165 -5.51 8.07 11.74
C GLY A 165 -4.30 8.21 10.82
N GLN A 166 -4.22 7.46 9.73
CA GLN A 166 -3.06 7.49 8.83
C GLN A 166 -2.88 8.83 8.12
N PHE A 167 -3.95 9.60 7.95
CA PHE A 167 -3.93 10.90 7.26
C PHE A 167 -3.87 12.10 8.21
N ALA A 168 -3.59 11.90 9.51
CA ALA A 168 -3.59 12.97 10.50
C ALA A 168 -2.53 14.06 10.25
N ASN A 169 -1.48 13.76 9.48
CA ASN A 169 -0.38 14.68 9.22
C ASN A 169 -0.39 15.25 7.79
N CYS A 170 -1.44 14.99 7.00
CA CYS A 170 -1.55 15.49 5.62
C CYS A 170 -2.81 16.34 5.45
N ASP A 171 -2.72 17.34 4.56
CA ASP A 171 -3.80 18.27 4.26
C ASP A 171 -4.73 17.70 3.18
N LEU A 172 -5.48 16.66 3.56
CA LEU A 172 -6.52 16.03 2.73
C LEU A 172 -7.90 16.30 3.32
N THR A 173 -8.77 16.87 2.51
CA THR A 173 -10.18 17.05 2.88
C THR A 173 -11.01 15.80 2.59
N ILE A 174 -12.18 15.68 3.23
CA ILE A 174 -13.16 14.64 2.88
C ILE A 174 -13.60 14.73 1.40
N LYS A 175 -13.64 15.94 0.85
CA LYS A 175 -13.93 16.16 -0.58
C LYS A 175 -12.84 15.54 -1.45
N ASP A 176 -11.56 15.76 -1.12
CA ASP A 176 -10.42 15.19 -1.85
C ASP A 176 -10.47 13.66 -1.80
N MET A 177 -10.73 13.08 -0.64
CA MET A 177 -10.87 11.63 -0.48
C MET A 177 -11.95 11.04 -1.39
N ASN A 178 -13.12 11.72 -1.50
CA ASN A 178 -14.19 11.29 -2.41
C ASN A 178 -13.75 11.35 -3.87
N VAL A 179 -13.05 12.41 -4.27
CA VAL A 179 -12.52 12.56 -5.64
C VAL A 179 -11.48 11.48 -5.95
N ILE A 180 -10.57 11.21 -5.01
CA ILE A 180 -9.56 10.15 -5.13
C ILE A 180 -10.23 8.79 -5.30
N ALA A 181 -11.22 8.45 -4.44
CA ALA A 181 -11.93 7.17 -4.51
C ALA A 181 -12.61 6.96 -5.87
N SER A 182 -13.34 7.96 -6.34
CA SER A 182 -14.03 7.89 -7.64
C SER A 182 -13.03 7.84 -8.82
N THR A 183 -11.88 8.51 -8.70
CA THR A 183 -10.84 8.46 -9.72
C THR A 183 -10.19 7.08 -9.75
N PHE A 184 -9.88 6.49 -8.60
CA PHE A 184 -9.36 5.13 -8.52
C PHE A 184 -10.33 4.12 -9.13
N ALA A 185 -11.61 4.17 -8.75
CA ALA A 185 -12.63 3.27 -9.29
C ALA A 185 -12.69 3.35 -10.82
N ARG A 186 -12.74 4.57 -11.37
CA ARG A 186 -12.79 4.79 -12.83
C ARG A 186 -11.55 4.25 -13.55
N VAL A 187 -10.35 4.51 -13.03
CA VAL A 187 -9.09 4.06 -13.65
C VAL A 187 -8.99 2.54 -13.63
N ILE A 188 -9.30 1.93 -12.49
CA ILE A 188 -9.23 0.47 -12.31
C ILE A 188 -10.27 -0.22 -13.20
N THR A 189 -11.52 0.25 -13.20
CA THR A 189 -12.58 -0.32 -14.03
C THR A 189 -12.24 -0.23 -15.51
N GLY A 190 -11.63 0.89 -15.96
CA GLY A 190 -11.14 1.02 -17.34
C GLY A 190 -10.13 -0.06 -17.73
N ILE A 191 -9.20 -0.41 -16.83
CA ILE A 191 -8.20 -1.46 -17.08
C ILE A 191 -8.85 -2.85 -17.26
N PHE A 192 -9.94 -3.12 -16.55
CA PHE A 192 -10.63 -4.42 -16.66
C PHE A 192 -11.60 -4.47 -17.86
N HIS A 193 -12.14 -3.34 -18.33
CA HIS A 193 -13.04 -3.29 -19.49
C HIS A 193 -12.33 -3.38 -20.85
N ASP A 194 -11.06 -2.97 -20.96
CA ASP A 194 -10.29 -3.01 -22.22
C ASP A 194 -9.92 -4.44 -22.71
N ARG A 195 -10.33 -5.48 -22.00
CA ARG A 195 -10.19 -6.86 -22.44
C ARG A 195 -11.43 -7.34 -23.20
N VAL A 196 -11.80 -6.67 -24.26
CA VAL A 196 -12.74 -7.25 -25.25
C VAL A 196 -12.06 -8.46 -25.88
N LYS A 197 -12.65 -9.64 -25.68
CA LYS A 197 -12.26 -10.82 -26.44
C LYS A 197 -12.64 -10.57 -27.91
N TYR A 198 -11.66 -10.40 -28.78
CA TYR A 198 -11.90 -10.48 -30.21
C TYR A 198 -12.33 -11.93 -30.52
N PRO A 199 -13.45 -12.13 -31.23
CA PRO A 199 -13.79 -13.48 -31.71
C PRO A 199 -12.70 -13.95 -32.66
N GLU A 200 -12.26 -15.20 -32.49
CA GLU A 200 -11.37 -15.91 -33.43
C GLU A 200 -12.04 -16.14 -34.78
#